data_5c813f8abbed9b32d7b4542675e3e0cc
#
_entry.id   5c813f8abbed9b32d7b4542675e3e0cc
#
_cell.length_a   1.000
_cell.length_b   1.000
_cell.length_c   1.000
_cell.angle_alpha   90.00
_cell.angle_beta   90.00
_cell.angle_gamma   90.00
#
_symmetry.space_group_name_H-M   'P 1'
#
loop_
_entity.id
_entity.type
_entity.pdbx_description
1 polymer ?
#
loop_
_entity_poly.entity_id
_entity_poly.type
_entity_poly.pdbx_seq_one_letter_code
_entity_poly.pdbx_strand_id
1 'polypeptide(L)'
;MGRLTLITRFGHNNVLDYLPKLIKIVQSEGLNVVWCCDPMHGNTVKSTSGFKTRPFDHVLAEVQNSFTAHRSEGTYLGGVHFEMTGKDVTECTGGLQLIDDEDLSLRYHTACDPRLNASQSLELAFLVAEQLEK
;
A
#
# COMPACT_ATOMS: atom_id res chain seq x y z
N MET A 1 -4.27 -18.07 -17.93
CA MET A 1 -4.07 -17.52 -16.57
C MET A 1 -3.12 -16.33 -16.66
N GLY A 2 -3.32 -15.27 -15.86
CA GLY A 2 -2.37 -14.15 -15.77
C GLY A 2 -2.47 -13.06 -16.85
N ARG A 3 -3.56 -12.99 -17.59
CA ARG A 3 -3.76 -11.94 -18.62
C ARG A 3 -4.42 -10.66 -18.10
N LEU A 4 -5.14 -10.75 -16.98
CA LEU A 4 -5.83 -9.63 -16.35
C LEU A 4 -5.36 -9.52 -14.92
N THR A 5 -4.90 -8.34 -14.54
CA THR A 5 -4.56 -7.99 -13.16
C THR A 5 -5.57 -6.98 -12.66
N LEU A 6 -6.20 -7.28 -11.52
CA LEU A 6 -7.01 -6.33 -10.79
C LEU A 6 -6.13 -5.68 -9.73
N ILE A 7 -5.93 -4.37 -9.85
CA ILE A 7 -5.18 -3.56 -8.89
C ILE A 7 -6.20 -2.87 -7.98
N THR A 8 -6.21 -3.25 -6.70
CA THR A 8 -7.14 -2.72 -5.71
C THR A 8 -6.49 -1.62 -4.88
N ARG A 9 -7.23 -0.54 -4.63
CA ARG A 9 -6.81 0.61 -3.82
C ARG A 9 -8.01 1.17 -3.06
N PHE A 10 -8.24 0.68 -1.86
CA PHE A 10 -9.41 1.06 -1.06
C PHE A 10 -9.10 2.06 0.06
N GLY A 11 -7.83 2.14 0.47
CA GLY A 11 -7.42 2.77 1.69
C GLY A 11 -7.52 1.82 2.89
N HIS A 12 -6.64 2.01 3.87
CA HIS A 12 -6.46 1.11 5.02
C HIS A 12 -7.75 0.86 5.82
N ASN A 13 -8.64 1.86 5.89
CA ASN A 13 -9.91 1.76 6.64
C ASN A 13 -11.01 0.99 5.90
N ASN A 14 -10.90 0.86 4.58
CA ASN A 14 -12.00 0.36 3.74
C ASN A 14 -11.73 -1.03 3.16
N VAL A 15 -10.48 -1.45 3.10
CA VAL A 15 -10.08 -2.65 2.37
C VAL A 15 -10.80 -3.91 2.87
N LEU A 16 -10.95 -4.08 4.18
CA LEU A 16 -11.65 -5.26 4.75
C LEU A 16 -13.16 -5.25 4.50
N ASP A 17 -13.76 -4.09 4.27
CA ASP A 17 -15.19 -3.97 3.98
C ASP A 17 -15.51 -4.24 2.51
N TYR A 18 -14.62 -3.90 1.61
CA TYR A 18 -14.90 -3.94 0.16
C TYR A 18 -14.18 -5.06 -0.57
N LEU A 19 -12.92 -5.36 -0.25
CA LEU A 19 -12.14 -6.35 -0.98
C LEU A 19 -12.74 -7.76 -0.91
N PRO A 20 -13.21 -8.28 0.24
CA PRO A 20 -13.83 -9.60 0.28
C PRO A 20 -15.07 -9.71 -0.61
N LYS A 21 -15.88 -8.64 -0.70
CA LYS A 21 -17.07 -8.60 -1.55
C LYS A 21 -16.70 -8.69 -3.04
N LEU A 22 -15.66 -7.94 -3.44
CA LEU A 22 -15.15 -7.97 -4.81
C LEU A 22 -14.59 -9.35 -5.15
N ILE A 23 -13.81 -9.96 -4.25
CA ILE A 23 -13.25 -11.30 -4.44
C ILE A 23 -14.37 -12.32 -4.69
N LYS A 24 -15.42 -12.31 -3.86
CA LYS A 24 -16.58 -13.22 -4.01
C LYS A 24 -17.26 -13.07 -5.37
N ILE A 25 -17.44 -11.85 -5.85
CA ILE A 25 -18.04 -11.60 -7.17
C ILE A 25 -17.16 -12.19 -8.26
N VAL A 26 -15.86 -11.92 -8.24
CA VAL A 26 -14.91 -12.44 -9.24
C VAL A 26 -14.89 -13.97 -9.23
N GLN A 27 -14.93 -14.59 -8.04
CA GLN A 27 -14.97 -16.05 -7.91
C GLN A 27 -16.30 -16.63 -8.45
N SER A 28 -17.44 -15.98 -8.14
CA SER A 28 -18.75 -16.44 -8.61
C SER A 28 -18.92 -16.40 -10.12
N GLU A 29 -18.23 -15.46 -10.77
CA GLU A 29 -18.19 -15.36 -12.24
C GLU A 29 -17.14 -16.29 -12.89
N GLY A 30 -16.40 -17.07 -12.10
CA GLY A 30 -15.37 -17.99 -12.59
C GLY A 30 -14.19 -17.32 -13.28
N LEU A 31 -13.90 -16.06 -12.95
CA LEU A 31 -12.86 -15.27 -13.63
C LEU A 31 -11.47 -15.57 -13.06
N ASN A 32 -10.51 -15.80 -13.97
CA ASN A 32 -9.11 -15.99 -13.64
C ASN A 32 -8.36 -14.66 -13.71
N VAL A 33 -8.07 -14.07 -12.55
CA VAL A 33 -7.37 -12.78 -12.44
C VAL A 33 -6.14 -12.91 -11.55
N VAL A 34 -5.20 -12.01 -11.72
CA VAL A 34 -4.12 -11.75 -10.77
C VAL A 34 -4.54 -10.58 -9.89
N TRP A 35 -4.39 -10.72 -8.58
CA TRP A 35 -4.68 -9.67 -7.62
C TRP A 35 -3.41 -8.89 -7.27
N CYS A 36 -3.51 -7.57 -7.25
CA CYS A 36 -2.43 -6.69 -6.83
C CYS A 36 -3.00 -5.61 -5.90
N CYS A 37 -2.34 -5.37 -4.77
CA CYS A 37 -2.69 -4.29 -3.85
C CYS A 37 -1.89 -3.04 -4.19
N ASP A 38 -2.56 -1.91 -4.39
CA ASP A 38 -1.98 -0.57 -4.40
C ASP A 38 -2.32 0.14 -3.08
N PRO A 39 -1.46 0.10 -2.08
CA PRO A 39 -1.72 0.71 -0.79
C PRO A 39 -1.32 2.20 -0.76
N MET A 40 -0.85 2.74 -1.89
CA MET A 40 -0.33 4.10 -1.95
C MET A 40 -1.44 5.12 -2.20
N HIS A 41 -2.20 4.95 -3.28
CA HIS A 41 -3.12 5.99 -3.76
C HIS A 41 -4.35 6.18 -2.87
N GLY A 42 -4.82 5.13 -2.19
CA GLY A 42 -5.95 5.20 -1.24
C GLY A 42 -5.58 5.79 0.13
N ASN A 43 -4.28 5.96 0.42
CA ASN A 43 -3.78 6.46 1.70
C ASN A 43 -3.07 7.82 1.58
N THR A 44 -3.27 8.54 0.48
CA THR A 44 -2.75 9.89 0.33
C THR A 44 -3.59 10.87 1.13
N VAL A 45 -2.94 11.63 2.01
CA VAL A 45 -3.56 12.65 2.87
C VAL A 45 -2.85 13.99 2.68
N LYS A 46 -3.50 15.06 3.14
CA LYS A 46 -2.87 16.38 3.23
C LYS A 46 -2.40 16.62 4.66
N SER A 47 -1.12 16.90 4.82
CA SER A 47 -0.52 17.22 6.13
C SER A 47 -1.01 18.58 6.65
N THR A 48 -0.77 18.85 7.91
CA THR A 48 -1.05 20.16 8.53
C THR A 48 -0.22 21.27 7.89
N SER A 49 0.98 20.97 7.42
CA SER A 49 1.88 21.87 6.69
C SER A 49 1.50 22.07 5.21
N GLY A 50 0.47 21.37 4.74
CA GLY A 50 -0.08 21.50 3.39
C GLY A 50 0.50 20.60 2.32
N PHE A 51 1.50 19.77 2.66
CA PHE A 51 2.05 18.78 1.74
C PHE A 51 1.11 17.59 1.55
N LYS A 52 1.08 17.00 0.35
CA LYS A 52 0.56 15.64 0.16
C LYS A 52 1.54 14.67 0.81
N THR A 53 1.04 13.74 1.59
CA THR A 53 1.86 12.71 2.22
C THR A 53 1.10 11.39 2.30
N ARG A 54 1.80 10.33 2.66
CA ARG A 54 1.22 9.01 2.93
C ARG A 54 1.80 8.51 4.26
N PRO A 55 0.96 8.34 5.29
CA PRO A 55 1.43 7.72 6.52
C PRO A 55 1.87 6.28 6.25
N PHE A 56 3.10 5.93 6.62
CA PHE A 56 3.67 4.59 6.42
C PHE A 56 2.79 3.50 7.04
N ASP A 57 2.25 3.76 8.24
CA ASP A 57 1.38 2.81 8.94
C ASP A 57 0.08 2.54 8.19
N HIS A 58 -0.48 3.54 7.48
CA HIS A 58 -1.67 3.34 6.64
C HIS A 58 -1.36 2.46 5.43
N VAL A 59 -0.20 2.70 4.79
CA VAL A 59 0.28 1.89 3.66
C VAL A 59 0.46 0.45 4.11
N LEU A 60 1.16 0.24 5.22
CA LEU A 60 1.38 -1.10 5.81
C LEU A 60 0.06 -1.79 6.18
N ALA A 61 -0.85 -1.06 6.83
CA ALA A 61 -2.14 -1.62 7.26
C ALA A 61 -2.99 -2.08 6.06
N GLU A 62 -3.02 -1.34 4.95
CA GLU A 62 -3.75 -1.78 3.76
C GLU A 62 -3.14 -3.04 3.15
N VAL A 63 -1.81 -3.16 3.11
CA VAL A 63 -1.13 -4.38 2.66
C VAL A 63 -1.51 -5.57 3.55
N GLN A 64 -1.38 -5.44 4.86
CA GLN A 64 -1.69 -6.52 5.82
C GLN A 64 -3.15 -6.95 5.74
N ASN A 65 -4.07 -5.98 5.66
CA ASN A 65 -5.49 -6.23 5.53
C ASN A 65 -5.84 -6.88 4.18
N SER A 66 -5.13 -6.53 3.10
CA SER A 66 -5.29 -7.20 1.80
C SER A 66 -4.88 -8.67 1.86
N PHE A 67 -3.76 -9.00 2.49
CA PHE A 67 -3.39 -10.40 2.75
C PHE A 67 -4.45 -11.13 3.57
N THR A 68 -4.96 -10.50 4.62
CA THR A 68 -6.01 -11.06 5.47
C THR A 68 -7.29 -11.33 4.68
N ALA A 69 -7.74 -10.38 3.86
CA ALA A 69 -8.92 -10.54 3.03
C ALA A 69 -8.77 -11.70 2.04
N HIS A 70 -7.61 -11.79 1.35
CA HIS A 70 -7.35 -12.88 0.41
C HIS A 70 -7.31 -14.25 1.09
N ARG A 71 -6.68 -14.36 2.26
CA ARG A 71 -6.65 -15.61 3.04
C ARG A 71 -8.05 -16.03 3.47
N SER A 72 -8.87 -15.09 3.95
CA SER A 72 -10.25 -15.40 4.40
C SER A 72 -11.15 -15.88 3.28
N GLU A 73 -10.91 -15.43 2.04
CA GLU A 73 -11.70 -15.81 0.87
C GLU A 73 -11.07 -16.94 0.04
N GLY A 74 -9.97 -17.54 0.53
CA GLY A 74 -9.30 -18.66 -0.16
C GLY A 74 -8.67 -18.27 -1.50
N THR A 75 -8.27 -17.02 -1.66
CA THR A 75 -7.56 -16.49 -2.84
C THR A 75 -6.14 -16.09 -2.49
N TYR A 76 -5.37 -15.68 -3.50
CA TYR A 76 -3.98 -15.32 -3.34
C TYR A 76 -3.72 -13.88 -3.79
N LEU A 77 -3.08 -13.09 -2.94
CA LEU A 77 -2.56 -11.77 -3.32
C LEU A 77 -1.27 -11.96 -4.11
N GLY A 78 -1.33 -11.72 -5.42
CA GLY A 78 -0.23 -11.99 -6.35
C GLY A 78 0.82 -10.90 -6.42
N GLY A 79 0.57 -9.71 -5.86
CA GLY A 79 1.54 -8.63 -5.89
C GLY A 79 1.11 -7.39 -5.14
N VAL A 80 2.07 -6.47 -5.01
CA VAL A 80 1.89 -5.13 -4.42
C VAL A 80 2.46 -4.08 -5.37
N HIS A 81 1.87 -2.91 -5.39
CA HIS A 81 2.28 -1.79 -6.22
C HIS A 81 2.67 -0.60 -5.35
N PHE A 82 3.95 -0.25 -5.33
CA PHE A 82 4.47 0.85 -4.52
C PHE A 82 5.05 1.97 -5.37
N GLU A 83 4.93 3.20 -4.88
CA GLU A 83 5.68 4.35 -5.35
C GLU A 83 6.85 4.61 -4.40
N MET A 84 8.07 4.38 -4.88
CA MET A 84 9.27 4.45 -4.06
C MET A 84 10.44 5.11 -4.80
N THR A 85 11.43 5.54 -4.05
CA THR A 85 12.70 6.05 -4.58
C THR A 85 13.86 5.56 -3.72
N GLY A 86 15.02 5.33 -4.35
CA GLY A 86 16.27 5.02 -3.64
C GLY A 86 16.90 6.22 -2.93
N LYS A 87 16.28 7.40 -3.01
CA LYS A 87 16.78 8.62 -2.35
C LYS A 87 16.23 8.72 -0.92
N ASP A 88 16.94 9.45 -0.07
CA ASP A 88 16.53 9.76 1.29
C ASP A 88 15.61 10.99 1.32
N VAL A 89 14.44 10.86 0.71
CA VAL A 89 13.39 11.90 0.73
C VAL A 89 12.54 11.81 1.99
N THR A 90 11.86 12.91 2.34
CA THR A 90 10.90 13.00 3.43
C THR A 90 9.51 13.31 2.88
N GLU A 91 8.99 12.45 1.99
CA GLU A 91 7.71 12.67 1.31
C GLU A 91 6.55 11.91 1.98
N CYS A 92 6.85 10.80 2.68
CA CYS A 92 5.90 10.00 3.45
C CYS A 92 6.24 10.07 4.94
N THR A 93 5.24 10.20 5.80
CA THR A 93 5.43 10.22 7.26
C THR A 93 5.57 8.81 7.83
N GLY A 94 6.21 8.69 9.01
CA GLY A 94 6.38 7.41 9.72
C GLY A 94 7.56 6.58 9.26
N GLY A 95 7.48 5.27 9.51
CA GLY A 95 8.60 4.34 9.34
C GLY A 95 9.62 4.42 10.47
N LEU A 96 10.66 3.61 10.43
CA LEU A 96 11.71 3.54 11.48
C LEU A 96 12.44 4.88 11.69
N GLN A 97 12.46 5.75 10.68
CA GLN A 97 13.04 7.10 10.78
C GLN A 97 12.14 8.09 11.52
N LEU A 98 10.89 7.70 11.84
CA LEU A 98 9.90 8.52 12.54
C LEU A 98 9.68 9.90 11.90
N ILE A 99 9.67 9.96 10.55
CA ILE A 99 9.42 11.20 9.80
C ILE A 99 8.06 11.76 10.21
N ASP A 100 8.01 13.00 10.65
CA ASP A 100 6.78 13.69 11.02
C ASP A 100 6.36 14.76 9.99
N ASP A 101 5.28 15.50 10.25
CA ASP A 101 4.76 16.54 9.37
C ASP A 101 5.74 17.71 9.16
N GLU A 102 6.56 18.03 10.17
CA GLU A 102 7.54 19.11 10.09
C GLU A 102 8.72 18.75 9.19
N ASP A 103 9.10 17.46 9.22
CA ASP A 103 10.19 16.92 8.41
C ASP A 103 9.89 16.92 6.91
N LEU A 104 8.61 16.91 6.51
CA LEU A 104 8.22 16.84 5.09
C LEU A 104 8.89 17.92 4.25
N SER A 105 9.04 19.13 4.78
CA SER A 105 9.65 20.24 4.06
C SER A 105 11.15 20.08 3.80
N LEU A 106 11.84 19.19 4.52
CA LEU A 106 13.30 19.08 4.48
C LEU A 106 13.81 18.50 3.15
N ARG A 107 13.16 17.48 2.64
CA ARG A 107 13.55 16.77 1.40
C ARG A 107 12.34 16.29 0.60
N TYR A 108 11.39 17.16 0.35
CA TYR A 108 10.21 16.91 -0.48
C TYR A 108 10.54 17.20 -1.94
N HIS A 109 10.85 16.18 -2.74
CA HIS A 109 11.41 16.34 -4.08
C HIS A 109 10.44 15.91 -5.20
N THR A 110 9.34 15.25 -4.88
CA THR A 110 8.38 14.83 -5.90
C THR A 110 7.67 16.03 -6.52
N ALA A 111 7.46 15.98 -7.83
CA ALA A 111 6.62 16.93 -8.53
C ALA A 111 5.15 16.49 -8.64
N CYS A 112 4.82 15.27 -8.18
CA CYS A 112 3.49 14.67 -8.29
C CYS A 112 3.05 14.08 -6.95
N ASP A 113 3.26 12.78 -6.75
CA ASP A 113 2.80 12.06 -5.57
C ASP A 113 3.95 11.67 -4.63
N PRO A 114 3.72 11.67 -3.31
CA PRO A 114 4.74 11.34 -2.33
C PRO A 114 5.18 9.87 -2.44
N ARG A 115 6.49 9.64 -2.35
CA ARG A 115 7.12 8.33 -2.49
C ARG A 115 7.73 7.88 -1.18
N LEU A 116 7.73 6.58 -0.94
CA LEU A 116 8.53 5.98 0.12
C LEU A 116 10.01 6.19 -0.19
N ASN A 117 10.80 6.56 0.81
CA ASN A 117 12.25 6.66 0.68
C ASN A 117 12.92 5.28 0.75
N ALA A 118 14.24 5.22 0.60
CA ALA A 118 14.99 3.96 0.59
C ALA A 118 14.79 3.14 1.87
N SER A 119 14.83 3.78 3.05
CA SER A 119 14.63 3.11 4.35
C SER A 119 13.23 2.56 4.50
N GLN A 120 12.20 3.37 4.23
CA GLN A 120 10.81 2.97 4.28
C GLN A 120 10.50 1.84 3.28
N SER A 121 11.10 1.91 2.08
CA SER A 121 10.93 0.88 1.05
C SER A 121 11.51 -0.46 1.50
N LEU A 122 12.68 -0.45 2.12
CA LEU A 122 13.32 -1.66 2.63
C LEU A 122 12.55 -2.24 3.82
N GLU A 123 12.15 -1.39 4.77
CA GLU A 123 11.32 -1.78 5.91
C GLU A 123 10.03 -2.47 5.44
N LEU A 124 9.32 -1.86 4.50
CA LEU A 124 8.08 -2.41 3.95
C LEU A 124 8.31 -3.75 3.23
N ALA A 125 9.43 -3.90 2.52
CA ALA A 125 9.77 -5.15 1.85
C ALA A 125 9.92 -6.32 2.85
N PHE A 126 10.59 -6.11 3.98
CA PHE A 126 10.67 -7.12 5.04
C PHE A 126 9.31 -7.44 5.66
N LEU A 127 8.49 -6.42 5.94
CA LEU A 127 7.16 -6.61 6.51
C LEU A 127 6.21 -7.34 5.55
N VAL A 128 6.37 -7.14 4.22
CA VAL A 128 5.65 -7.91 3.20
C VAL A 128 6.14 -9.36 3.17
N ALA A 129 7.46 -9.60 3.25
CA ALA A 129 8.01 -10.95 3.29
C ALA A 129 7.46 -11.76 4.48
N GLU A 130 7.34 -11.15 5.66
CA GLU A 130 6.71 -11.78 6.84
C GLU A 130 5.25 -12.18 6.61
N GLN A 131 4.52 -11.45 5.75
CA GLN A 131 3.16 -11.85 5.40
C GLN A 131 3.11 -13.08 4.50
N LEU A 132 4.14 -13.35 3.72
CA LEU A 132 4.24 -14.52 2.84
C LEU A 132 4.58 -15.80 3.59
N GLU A 133 5.15 -15.70 4.80
CA GLU A 133 5.50 -16.83 5.65
C GLU A 133 4.32 -17.33 6.51
N LYS A 134 3.24 -16.59 6.61
CA LYS A 134 2.00 -16.92 7.36
C LYS A 134 1.02 -17.70 6.51
#